data_8b6cf7d6e4b9c6439f30d3ec9cbe3239
#
_entry.id   8b6cf7d6e4b9c6439f30d3ec9cbe3239
#
_cell.length_a   1.000
_cell.length_b   1.000
_cell.length_c   1.000
_cell.angle_alpha   90.00
_cell.angle_beta   90.00
_cell.angle_gamma   90.00
#
_symmetry.space_group_name_H-M   'P 1'
#
loop_
_entity.id
_entity.type
_entity.pdbx_description
1 polymer ?
#
loop_
_entity_poly.entity_id
_entity_poly.type
_entity_poly.pdbx_seq_one_letter_code
_entity_poly.pdbx_strand_id
1 'polypeptide(L)'
;CQQPNEEIVLLIVKQGRLFFHRRLRGFSQIANKTEDELSMTVIDNLALEIQRSSDFFERQLKQAPIREIKILLPISHEGFFARKLAESSLVPVTLLALPEGYQANREYAAAIGATLYDTKVTEQEQEVNNVI
;
A
#
# COMPACT_ATOMS: atom_id res chain seq x y z
N CYS A 1 2.88 6.41 -1.78
CA CYS A 1 2.13 7.66 -1.97
C CYS A 1 2.09 8.00 -3.45
N GLN A 2 0.93 8.02 -4.04
CA GLN A 2 0.79 8.28 -5.47
C GLN A 2 0.50 9.76 -5.72
N GLN A 3 1.34 10.42 -6.49
CA GLN A 3 1.02 11.70 -7.11
C GLN A 3 0.10 11.47 -8.33
N PRO A 4 -0.65 12.47 -8.80
CA PRO A 4 -1.65 12.28 -9.86
C PRO A 4 -1.15 11.59 -11.14
N ASN A 5 0.12 11.64 -11.43
CA ASN A 5 0.74 11.06 -12.63
C ASN A 5 1.73 9.94 -12.32
N GLU A 6 1.78 9.45 -11.09
CA GLU A 6 2.68 8.37 -10.68
C GLU A 6 2.02 7.00 -10.80
N GLU A 7 2.85 6.00 -11.02
CA GLU A 7 2.45 4.60 -11.00
C GLU A 7 2.16 4.11 -9.58
N ILE A 8 1.31 3.10 -9.46
CA ILE A 8 1.06 2.44 -8.17
C ILE A 8 2.31 1.68 -7.73
N VAL A 9 2.66 1.81 -6.48
CA VAL A 9 3.70 0.98 -5.85
C VAL A 9 3.03 -0.08 -4.98
N LEU A 10 3.34 -1.34 -5.25
CA LEU A 10 2.93 -2.48 -4.45
C LEU A 10 4.06 -2.86 -3.51
N LEU A 11 3.75 -2.98 -2.23
CA LEU A 11 4.66 -3.40 -1.18
C LEU A 11 4.12 -4.65 -0.48
N ILE A 12 4.98 -5.63 -0.22
CA ILE A 12 4.64 -6.75 0.67
C ILE A 12 5.51 -6.61 1.92
N VAL A 13 4.85 -6.46 3.05
CA VAL A 13 5.46 -6.23 4.36
C VAL A 13 5.04 -7.34 5.31
N LYS A 14 5.99 -7.85 6.08
CA LYS A 14 5.75 -8.86 7.10
C LYS A 14 6.53 -8.49 8.36
N GLN A 15 5.84 -8.42 9.50
CA GLN A 15 6.46 -8.11 10.80
C GLN A 15 7.29 -6.80 10.77
N GLY A 16 6.77 -5.76 10.12
CA GLY A 16 7.44 -4.47 10.00
C GLY A 16 8.62 -4.44 9.01
N ARG A 17 8.87 -5.52 8.27
CA ARG A 17 9.96 -5.61 7.29
C ARG A 17 9.42 -5.66 5.88
N LEU A 18 10.04 -4.90 4.97
CA LEU A 18 9.75 -4.94 3.56
C LEU A 18 10.40 -6.18 2.94
N PHE A 19 9.58 -7.07 2.38
CA PHE A 19 10.03 -8.28 1.68
C PHE A 19 10.07 -8.12 0.16
N PHE A 20 9.19 -7.29 -0.38
CA PHE A 20 9.01 -7.19 -1.82
C PHE A 20 8.43 -5.82 -2.16
N HIS A 21 8.90 -5.22 -3.24
CA HIS A 21 8.31 -4.01 -3.80
C HIS A 21 8.31 -4.05 -5.32
N ARG A 22 7.32 -3.42 -5.90
CA ARG A 22 7.17 -3.37 -7.36
C ARG A 22 6.38 -2.13 -7.76
N ARG A 23 6.81 -1.48 -8.83
CA ARG A 23 6.00 -0.47 -9.50
C ARG A 23 5.12 -1.14 -10.54
N LEU A 24 3.82 -0.87 -10.49
CA LEU A 24 2.84 -1.39 -11.40
C LEU A 24 2.60 -0.38 -12.51
N ARG A 25 2.91 -0.76 -13.74
CA ARG A 25 2.72 0.09 -14.92
C ARG A 25 1.27 0.06 -15.39
N GLY A 26 0.82 1.15 -16.03
CA GLY A 26 -0.52 1.27 -16.58
C GLY A 26 -1.57 1.80 -15.60
N PHE A 27 -1.16 2.25 -14.41
CA PHE A 27 -2.04 2.77 -13.38
C PHE A 27 -1.85 4.27 -13.12
N SER A 28 -1.11 4.97 -13.97
CA SER A 28 -1.00 6.41 -13.91
C SER A 28 -2.36 7.08 -14.19
N GLN A 29 -2.57 8.26 -13.64
CA GLN A 29 -3.79 9.06 -13.84
C GLN A 29 -5.10 8.43 -13.33
N ILE A 30 -5.05 7.45 -12.43
CA ILE A 30 -6.27 6.88 -11.85
C ILE A 30 -7.08 7.91 -11.04
N ALA A 31 -6.44 8.96 -10.55
CA ALA A 31 -7.11 10.06 -9.86
C ALA A 31 -8.09 10.83 -10.75
N ASN A 32 -7.90 10.79 -12.07
CA ASN A 32 -8.72 11.49 -13.05
C ASN A 32 -9.84 10.61 -13.62
N LYS A 33 -9.94 9.35 -13.21
CA LYS A 33 -10.94 8.41 -13.70
C LYS A 33 -12.21 8.45 -12.85
N THR A 34 -13.35 8.25 -13.52
CA THR A 34 -14.65 8.06 -12.85
C THR A 34 -14.75 6.68 -12.23
N GLU A 35 -15.72 6.47 -11.34
CA GLU A 35 -15.99 5.15 -10.75
C GLU A 35 -16.27 4.08 -11.80
N ASP A 36 -17.00 4.42 -12.86
CA ASP A 36 -17.29 3.49 -13.95
C ASP A 36 -16.02 3.09 -14.69
N GLU A 37 -15.15 4.04 -15.02
CA GLU A 37 -13.87 3.76 -15.67
C GLU A 37 -12.95 2.91 -14.79
N LEU A 38 -12.94 3.15 -13.49
CA LEU A 38 -12.19 2.33 -12.52
C LEU A 38 -12.73 0.90 -12.46
N SER A 39 -14.06 0.74 -12.45
CA SER A 39 -14.70 -0.57 -12.39
C SER A 39 -14.49 -1.41 -13.64
N MET A 40 -14.41 -0.79 -14.82
CA MET A 40 -14.39 -1.51 -16.10
C MET A 40 -13.07 -2.28 -16.32
N THR A 41 -11.93 -1.70 -15.97
CA THR A 41 -10.64 -2.28 -16.32
C THR A 41 -9.58 -2.13 -15.24
N VAL A 42 -9.52 -0.99 -14.55
CA VAL A 42 -8.41 -0.65 -13.65
C VAL A 42 -8.37 -1.59 -12.45
N ILE A 43 -9.50 -1.81 -11.82
CA ILE A 43 -9.60 -2.62 -10.60
C ILE A 43 -9.28 -4.09 -10.89
N ASP A 44 -9.81 -4.65 -11.98
CA ASP A 44 -9.53 -6.03 -12.38
C ASP A 44 -8.06 -6.23 -12.74
N ASN A 45 -7.47 -5.29 -13.46
CA ASN A 45 -6.04 -5.32 -13.79
C ASN A 45 -5.17 -5.24 -12.52
N LEU A 46 -5.53 -4.39 -11.57
CA LEU A 46 -4.82 -4.30 -10.29
C LEU A 46 -4.96 -5.59 -9.48
N ALA A 47 -6.16 -6.16 -9.41
CA ALA A 47 -6.40 -7.44 -8.74
C ALA A 47 -5.51 -8.56 -9.32
N LEU A 48 -5.37 -8.61 -10.63
CA LEU A 48 -4.49 -9.56 -11.32
C LEU A 48 -3.00 -9.32 -10.97
N GLU A 49 -2.55 -8.08 -10.94
CA GLU A 49 -1.18 -7.75 -10.58
C GLU A 49 -0.87 -8.07 -9.11
N ILE A 50 -1.82 -7.84 -8.21
CA ILE A 50 -1.72 -8.26 -6.81
C ILE A 50 -1.62 -9.77 -6.69
N GLN A 51 -2.46 -10.51 -7.42
CA GLN A 51 -2.44 -11.97 -7.44
C GLN A 51 -1.08 -12.51 -7.91
N ARG A 52 -0.55 -11.98 -8.99
CA ARG A 52 0.78 -12.36 -9.51
C ARG A 52 1.89 -12.10 -8.50
N SER A 53 1.85 -10.96 -7.83
CA SER A 53 2.83 -10.59 -6.81
C SER A 53 2.72 -11.47 -5.57
N SER A 54 1.50 -11.82 -5.15
CA SER A 54 1.25 -12.75 -4.06
C SER A 54 1.75 -14.16 -4.36
N ASP A 55 1.50 -14.65 -5.56
CA ASP A 55 1.98 -15.95 -6.02
C ASP A 55 3.52 -16.01 -6.06
N PHE A 56 4.16 -14.95 -6.52
CA PHE A 56 5.62 -14.83 -6.48
C PHE A 56 6.14 -14.87 -5.04
N PHE A 57 5.53 -14.11 -4.14
CA PHE A 57 5.91 -14.07 -2.73
C PHE A 57 5.80 -15.44 -2.05
N GLU A 58 4.74 -16.17 -2.30
CA GLU A 58 4.51 -17.49 -1.72
C GLU A 58 5.44 -18.56 -2.32
N ARG A 59 5.58 -18.59 -3.63
CA ARG A 59 6.29 -19.66 -4.35
C ARG A 59 7.78 -19.44 -4.47
N GLN A 60 8.19 -18.22 -4.86
CA GLN A 60 9.61 -17.91 -5.09
C GLN A 60 10.32 -17.52 -3.80
N LEU A 61 9.68 -16.74 -2.95
CA LEU A 61 10.25 -16.32 -1.68
C LEU A 61 9.93 -17.28 -0.53
N LYS A 62 9.17 -18.34 -0.79
CA LYS A 62 8.84 -19.40 0.20
C LYS A 62 8.20 -18.84 1.47
N GLN A 63 7.30 -17.88 1.31
CA GLN A 63 6.61 -17.23 2.41
C GLN A 63 5.17 -17.72 2.56
N ALA A 64 4.59 -17.53 3.74
CA ALA A 64 3.18 -17.78 3.98
C ALA A 64 2.31 -16.81 3.16
N PRO A 65 1.06 -17.19 2.80
CA PRO A 65 0.14 -16.32 2.06
C PRO A 65 -0.07 -14.97 2.74
N ILE A 66 -0.28 -13.92 1.94
CA ILE A 66 -0.68 -12.62 2.47
C ILE A 66 -2.03 -12.72 3.18
N ARG A 67 -2.22 -11.95 4.24
CA ARG A 67 -3.43 -12.01 5.09
C ARG A 67 -4.42 -10.90 4.82
N GLU A 68 -3.94 -9.77 4.35
CA GLU A 68 -4.76 -8.58 4.08
C GLU A 68 -4.08 -7.69 3.04
N ILE A 69 -4.89 -6.84 2.43
CA ILE A 69 -4.43 -5.78 1.53
C ILE A 69 -4.82 -4.44 2.14
N LYS A 70 -3.87 -3.52 2.20
CA LYS A 70 -4.13 -2.15 2.65
C LYS A 70 -3.92 -1.18 1.49
N ILE A 71 -4.92 -0.36 1.26
CA ILE A 71 -4.93 0.63 0.17
C ILE A 71 -4.54 2.00 0.71
N LEU A 72 -3.61 2.64 0.03
CA LEU A 72 -3.26 4.04 0.23
C LEU A 72 -3.11 4.69 -1.14
N LEU A 73 -4.20 5.19 -1.66
CA LEU A 73 -4.28 5.90 -2.94
C LEU A 73 -4.96 7.24 -2.67
N PRO A 74 -4.23 8.37 -2.73
CA PRO A 74 -4.81 9.68 -2.42
C PRO A 74 -5.67 10.20 -3.59
N ILE A 75 -6.74 9.48 -3.88
CA ILE A 75 -7.74 9.79 -4.90
C ILE A 75 -9.11 9.95 -4.25
N SER A 76 -9.99 10.73 -4.87
CA SER A 76 -11.34 11.00 -4.34
C SER A 76 -12.22 9.75 -4.21
N HIS A 77 -11.98 8.72 -5.03
CA HIS A 77 -12.73 7.46 -5.04
C HIS A 77 -12.01 6.30 -4.32
N GLU A 78 -11.12 6.60 -3.39
CA GLU A 78 -10.32 5.58 -2.69
C GLU A 78 -11.19 4.53 -1.99
N GLY A 79 -12.24 4.96 -1.29
CA GLY A 79 -13.18 4.05 -0.61
C GLY A 79 -13.93 3.13 -1.57
N PHE A 80 -14.39 3.67 -2.68
CA PHE A 80 -15.01 2.88 -3.77
C PHE A 80 -14.02 1.88 -4.35
N PHE A 81 -12.81 2.31 -4.62
CA PHE A 81 -11.74 1.49 -5.15
C PHE A 81 -11.43 0.30 -4.23
N ALA A 82 -11.26 0.55 -2.95
CA ALA A 82 -10.99 -0.50 -1.95
C ALA A 82 -12.14 -1.51 -1.86
N ARG A 83 -13.38 -1.04 -1.86
CA ARG A 83 -14.57 -1.90 -1.82
C ARG A 83 -14.69 -2.78 -3.05
N LYS A 84 -14.45 -2.23 -4.24
CA LYS A 84 -14.50 -2.99 -5.49
C LYS A 84 -13.33 -3.99 -5.61
N LEU A 85 -12.16 -3.61 -5.18
CA LEU A 85 -11.03 -4.52 -5.14
C LEU A 85 -11.29 -5.70 -4.17
N ALA A 86 -11.96 -5.46 -3.07
CA ALA A 86 -12.35 -6.49 -2.11
C ALA A 86 -13.27 -7.55 -2.73
N GLU A 87 -14.14 -7.18 -3.67
CA GLU A 87 -15.00 -8.11 -4.39
C GLU A 87 -14.21 -9.11 -5.26
N SER A 88 -13.05 -8.71 -5.76
CA SER A 88 -12.16 -9.54 -6.60
C SER A 88 -11.02 -10.19 -5.82
N SER A 89 -10.95 -9.99 -4.52
CA SER A 89 -9.87 -10.48 -3.67
C SER A 89 -10.33 -11.60 -2.74
N LEU A 90 -9.43 -12.55 -2.46
CA LEU A 90 -9.68 -13.63 -1.50
C LEU A 90 -9.33 -13.23 -0.06
N VAL A 91 -8.70 -12.09 0.13
CA VAL A 91 -8.30 -11.56 1.44
C VAL A 91 -8.96 -10.22 1.70
N PRO A 92 -9.13 -9.81 2.97
CA PRO A 92 -9.71 -8.52 3.29
C PRO A 92 -8.93 -7.36 2.68
N VAL A 93 -9.65 -6.36 2.18
CA VAL A 93 -9.09 -5.11 1.65
C VAL A 93 -9.62 -3.95 2.47
N THR A 94 -8.72 -3.17 3.05
CA THR A 94 -9.04 -2.01 3.88
C THR A 94 -8.20 -0.80 3.49
N LEU A 95 -8.62 0.39 3.91
CA LEU A 95 -7.79 1.58 3.77
C LEU A 95 -6.68 1.57 4.82
N LEU A 96 -5.47 1.92 4.40
CA LEU A 96 -4.37 2.11 5.34
C LEU A 96 -4.68 3.34 6.20
N ALA A 97 -4.78 3.14 7.51
CA ALA A 97 -4.88 4.23 8.47
C ALA A 97 -3.51 4.87 8.69
N LEU A 98 -3.44 6.21 8.58
CA LEU A 98 -2.26 6.97 9.00
C LEU A 98 -2.29 7.18 10.53
N PRO A 99 -1.13 7.47 11.16
CA PRO A 99 -1.08 7.80 12.56
C PRO A 99 -2.01 8.96 12.92
N GLU A 100 -2.46 9.00 14.16
CA GLU A 100 -3.32 10.07 14.66
C GLU A 100 -2.73 11.46 14.35
N GLY A 101 -3.55 12.38 13.86
CA GLY A 101 -3.13 13.71 13.42
C GLY A 101 -2.74 13.82 11.96
N TYR A 102 -2.57 12.70 11.24
CA TYR A 102 -2.13 12.69 9.84
C TYR A 102 -3.16 12.17 8.84
N GLN A 103 -4.34 11.75 9.29
CA GLN A 103 -5.36 11.12 8.43
C GLN A 103 -5.81 11.98 7.25
N ALA A 104 -5.77 13.32 7.40
CA ALA A 104 -6.14 14.25 6.33
C ALA A 104 -5.05 14.47 5.28
N ASN A 105 -3.85 13.97 5.51
CA ASN A 105 -2.66 14.23 4.68
C ASN A 105 -2.17 12.97 3.96
N ARG A 106 -3.10 12.17 3.45
CA ARG A 106 -2.78 10.88 2.81
C ARG A 106 -1.85 11.01 1.61
N GLU A 107 -1.91 12.11 0.86
CA GLU A 107 -1.00 12.40 -0.24
C GLU A 107 0.47 12.59 0.18
N TYR A 108 0.72 12.87 1.45
CA TYR A 108 2.06 13.02 2.00
C TYR A 108 2.53 11.81 2.82
N ALA A 109 1.88 10.67 2.66
CA ALA A 109 2.14 9.48 3.47
C ALA A 109 3.60 9.02 3.46
N ALA A 110 4.29 9.11 2.33
CA ALA A 110 5.69 8.73 2.23
C ALA A 110 6.60 9.65 3.07
N ALA A 111 6.37 10.95 3.03
CA ALA A 111 7.11 11.93 3.83
C ALA A 111 6.83 11.76 5.34
N ILE A 112 5.56 11.53 5.71
CA ILE A 112 5.15 11.23 7.10
C ILE A 112 5.85 9.97 7.59
N GLY A 113 5.84 8.90 6.79
CA GLY A 113 6.50 7.63 7.12
C GLY A 113 8.00 7.77 7.33
N ALA A 114 8.70 8.56 6.52
CA ALA A 114 10.12 8.85 6.67
C ALA A 114 10.41 9.57 8.00
N THR A 115 9.62 10.59 8.35
CA THR A 115 9.74 11.32 9.62
C THR A 115 9.55 10.40 10.83
N LEU A 116 8.54 9.53 10.81
CA LEU A 116 8.28 8.58 11.89
C LEU A 116 9.36 7.50 11.99
N TYR A 117 9.94 7.09 10.87
CA TYR A 117 11.07 6.15 10.86
C TYR A 117 12.30 6.72 11.58
N ASP A 118 12.68 7.94 11.27
CA ASP A 118 13.81 8.60 11.92
C ASP A 118 13.61 8.74 13.43
N THR A 119 12.41 9.09 13.87
CA THR A 119 12.06 9.16 15.29
C THR A 119 12.23 7.81 15.99
N LYS A 120 11.74 6.73 15.39
CA LYS A 120 11.86 5.37 15.95
C LYS A 120 13.32 4.90 16.05
N VAL A 121 14.13 5.17 15.03
CA VAL A 121 15.55 4.83 15.04
C VAL A 121 16.26 5.54 16.18
N THR A 122 15.99 6.82 16.37
CA THR A 122 16.59 7.62 17.46
C THR A 122 16.18 7.07 18.84
N GLU A 123 14.91 6.70 19.03
CA GLU A 123 14.44 6.09 20.29
C GLU A 123 15.15 4.77 20.58
N GLN A 124 15.30 3.90 19.59
CA GLN A 124 16.01 2.63 19.75
C GLN A 124 17.49 2.81 20.08
N GLU A 125 18.16 3.76 19.44
CA GLU A 125 19.56 4.09 19.76
C GLU A 125 19.71 4.62 21.18
N GLN A 126 18.77 5.43 21.66
CA GLN A 126 18.77 5.91 23.04
C GLN A 126 18.55 4.79 24.05
N GLU A 127 17.63 3.86 23.78
CA GLU A 127 17.40 2.70 24.63
C GLU A 127 18.64 1.81 24.73
N VAL A 128 19.32 1.54 23.62
CA VAL A 128 20.58 0.77 23.60
C VAL A 128 21.67 1.47 24.41
N ASN A 129 21.81 2.78 24.29
CA ASN A 129 22.80 3.55 25.03
C ASN A 129 22.50 3.62 26.53
N ASN A 130 21.24 3.54 26.94
CA ASN A 130 20.83 3.54 28.35
C ASN A 130 21.02 2.18 29.06
N VAL A 131 21.24 1.10 28.32
CA VAL A 131 21.46 -0.26 28.84
C VAL A 131 22.92 -0.52 29.20
N ILE A 132 23.83 0.32 28.75
CA ILE A 132 25.26 0.27 29.06
C ILE A 132 25.54 1.15 30.28
#